data_a576931548a595c3fe2f6eae451bb415
#
_entry.id   a576931548a595c3fe2f6eae451bb415
#
_cell.length_a   1.000
_cell.length_b   1.000
_cell.length_c   1.000
_cell.angle_alpha   90.00
_cell.angle_beta   90.00
_cell.angle_gamma   90.00
#
_symmetry.space_group_name_H-M   'P 1'
#
loop_
_entity.id
_entity.type
_entity.pdbx_description
1 polymer ?
#
loop_
_entity_poly.entity_id
_entity_poly.type
_entity_poly.pdbx_seq_one_letter_code
_entity_poly.pdbx_strand_id
1 'polypeptide(L)'
;LKDSIVVDIDETLIDTSSRKRSAWKLVLGLEIPLEVIEENPSRKILSIYAPDRWDIWLEFWRTLLCYREEGVGLLALDKAIPGAAEVLNKWAEAXKIVYITGRTENMRQLTLRELERLGFPTGDDEILMSPSLEDFLNNPMDVRRRLLLKAAEGSRIARVVDDYPKYFQIYSKLGIPDRIGLMRSRRYKESDYDGTTRVVKEWRELLG
;
A
#
# COMPACT_ATOMS: atom_id res chain seq x y z
N LEU A 1 -26.65 -2.21 6.19
CA LEU A 1 -25.34 -2.35 5.59
C LEU A 1 -24.28 -1.88 6.59
N LYS A 2 -23.21 -2.67 6.75
CA LYS A 2 -22.09 -2.28 7.61
C LYS A 2 -21.33 -1.12 6.95
N ASP A 3 -20.85 -0.19 7.75
CA ASP A 3 -19.88 0.80 7.28
C ASP A 3 -18.60 0.08 6.87
N SER A 4 -17.84 0.67 5.97
CA SER A 4 -16.57 0.12 5.54
C SER A 4 -15.38 0.91 6.08
N ILE A 5 -14.30 0.19 6.24
CA ILE A 5 -12.99 0.74 6.56
C ILE A 5 -12.10 0.42 5.36
N VAL A 6 -11.58 1.45 4.71
CA VAL A 6 -10.68 1.30 3.56
C VAL A 6 -9.25 1.29 4.06
N VAL A 7 -8.45 0.32 3.63
CA VAL A 7 -7.07 0.19 4.10
C VAL A 7 -6.14 -0.06 2.92
N ASP A 8 -5.10 0.74 2.81
CA ASP A 8 -4.03 0.51 1.84
C ASP A 8 -3.21 -0.72 2.24
N ILE A 9 -2.53 -1.34 1.30
CA ILE A 9 -1.79 -2.59 1.55
C ILE A 9 -0.29 -2.36 1.77
N ASP A 10 0.43 -1.95 0.72
CA ASP A 10 1.90 -1.92 0.78
C ASP A 10 2.39 -0.74 1.65
N GLU A 11 3.26 -1.04 2.61
CA GLU A 11 3.77 -0.13 3.63
C GLU A 11 2.73 0.33 4.66
N THR A 12 1.48 -0.07 4.49
CA THR A 12 0.43 0.18 5.48
C THR A 12 0.16 -1.10 6.29
N LEU A 13 -0.07 -2.22 5.63
CA LEU A 13 -0.30 -3.54 6.25
C LEU A 13 0.91 -4.45 6.11
N ILE A 14 1.61 -4.33 4.99
CA ILE A 14 2.69 -5.23 4.59
C ILE A 14 3.97 -4.42 4.41
N ASP A 15 5.02 -4.83 5.11
CA ASP A 15 6.36 -4.28 4.94
C ASP A 15 7.00 -4.97 3.73
N THR A 16 7.15 -4.21 2.65
CA THR A 16 7.69 -4.71 1.39
C THR A 16 9.17 -4.35 1.20
N SER A 17 9.84 -3.86 2.24
CA SER A 17 11.22 -3.34 2.10
C SER A 17 12.19 -4.39 1.57
N SER A 18 12.13 -5.62 2.10
CA SER A 18 13.01 -6.70 1.63
C SER A 18 12.71 -7.08 0.19
N ARG A 19 11.43 -7.11 -0.20
CA ARG A 19 11.03 -7.40 -1.58
C ARG A 19 11.53 -6.30 -2.52
N LYS A 20 11.39 -5.03 -2.12
CA LYS A 20 11.90 -3.90 -2.91
C LYS A 20 13.42 -3.98 -3.07
N ARG A 21 14.15 -4.30 -1.99
CA ARG A 21 15.61 -4.43 -2.06
C ARG A 21 16.01 -5.51 -3.06
N SER A 22 15.35 -6.67 -3.02
CA SER A 22 15.63 -7.77 -3.95
C SER A 22 15.27 -7.40 -5.39
N ALA A 23 14.17 -6.68 -5.60
CA ALA A 23 13.80 -6.22 -6.95
C ALA A 23 14.85 -5.24 -7.49
N TRP A 24 15.30 -4.30 -6.67
CA TRP A 24 16.38 -3.38 -7.08
C TRP A 24 17.66 -4.14 -7.41
N LYS A 25 18.00 -5.17 -6.61
CA LYS A 25 19.19 -5.99 -6.87
C LYS A 25 19.09 -6.70 -8.24
N LEU A 26 17.91 -7.21 -8.56
CA LEU A 26 17.68 -7.87 -9.86
C LEU A 26 17.86 -6.91 -11.04
N VAL A 27 17.38 -5.67 -10.93
CA VAL A 27 17.40 -4.75 -12.07
C VAL A 27 18.66 -3.90 -12.15
N LEU A 28 19.31 -3.63 -11.01
CA LEU A 28 20.52 -2.80 -10.97
C LEU A 28 21.81 -3.62 -10.85
N GLY A 29 21.73 -4.85 -10.34
CA GLY A 29 22.90 -5.63 -10.02
C GLY A 29 23.65 -5.17 -8.77
N LEU A 30 23.01 -4.31 -7.95
CA LEU A 30 23.59 -3.75 -6.73
C LEU A 30 22.76 -4.11 -5.52
N GLU A 31 23.41 -4.30 -4.39
CA GLU A 31 22.72 -4.51 -3.13
C GLU A 31 22.62 -3.17 -2.39
N ILE A 32 21.44 -2.60 -2.35
CA ILE A 32 21.17 -1.33 -1.66
C ILE A 32 20.90 -1.65 -0.18
N PRO A 33 21.52 -0.91 0.77
CA PRO A 33 21.23 -1.15 2.19
C PRO A 33 19.74 -1.05 2.50
N LEU A 34 19.26 -1.94 3.36
CA LEU A 34 17.83 -2.00 3.67
C LEU A 34 17.31 -0.67 4.23
N GLU A 35 18.08 -0.01 5.09
CA GLU A 35 17.67 1.28 5.65
C GLU A 35 17.48 2.37 4.58
N VAL A 36 18.25 2.31 3.49
CA VAL A 36 18.07 3.26 2.37
C VAL A 36 16.71 3.01 1.70
N ILE A 37 16.36 1.74 1.53
CA ILE A 37 15.05 1.34 0.96
C ILE A 37 13.92 1.81 1.89
N GLU A 38 14.06 1.60 3.19
CA GLU A 38 13.04 1.95 4.18
C GLU A 38 12.81 3.45 4.31
N GLU A 39 13.87 4.24 4.14
CA GLU A 39 13.82 5.68 4.38
C GLU A 39 13.55 6.52 3.14
N ASN A 40 13.47 5.90 1.96
CA ASN A 40 13.33 6.65 0.70
C ASN A 40 12.24 6.07 -0.20
N PRO A 41 11.45 6.93 -0.84
CA PRO A 41 10.54 6.45 -1.88
C PRO A 41 11.33 5.86 -3.06
N SER A 42 10.72 4.94 -3.79
CA SER A 42 11.41 4.25 -4.90
C SER A 42 11.93 5.20 -5.97
N ARG A 43 11.22 6.31 -6.22
CA ARG A 43 11.72 7.31 -7.20
C ARG A 43 13.03 7.94 -6.74
N LYS A 44 13.18 8.15 -5.43
CA LYS A 44 14.44 8.67 -4.87
C LYS A 44 15.57 7.66 -5.04
N ILE A 45 15.27 6.38 -4.83
CA ILE A 45 16.25 5.30 -5.05
C ILE A 45 16.74 5.35 -6.51
N LEU A 46 15.81 5.43 -7.46
CA LEU A 46 16.18 5.54 -8.88
C LEU A 46 17.11 6.74 -9.12
N SER A 47 16.76 7.90 -8.55
CA SER A 47 17.57 9.12 -8.76
C SER A 47 18.97 9.01 -8.22
N ILE A 48 19.17 8.24 -7.14
CA ILE A 48 20.49 8.04 -6.54
C ILE A 48 21.33 7.03 -7.34
N TYR A 49 20.76 5.90 -7.71
CA TYR A 49 21.51 4.76 -8.25
C TYR A 49 21.47 4.63 -9.77
N ALA A 50 20.45 5.15 -10.42
CA ALA A 50 20.29 5.05 -11.88
C ALA A 50 19.54 6.26 -12.41
N PRO A 51 20.10 7.48 -12.29
CA PRO A 51 19.39 8.69 -12.73
C PRO A 51 19.04 8.62 -14.21
N ASP A 52 17.81 9.02 -14.52
CA ASP A 52 17.27 9.08 -15.89
C ASP A 52 17.18 7.71 -16.60
N ARG A 53 17.33 6.63 -15.88
CA ARG A 53 17.21 5.29 -16.45
C ARG A 53 15.77 4.80 -16.33
N TRP A 54 14.92 5.26 -17.24
CA TRP A 54 13.50 4.89 -17.24
C TRP A 54 13.28 3.41 -17.59
N ASP A 55 14.23 2.79 -18.30
CA ASP A 55 14.23 1.36 -18.54
C ASP A 55 14.34 0.56 -17.22
N ILE A 56 15.22 1.03 -16.33
CA ILE A 56 15.40 0.42 -15.00
C ILE A 56 14.12 0.62 -14.16
N TRP A 57 13.55 1.83 -14.20
CA TRP A 57 12.30 2.15 -13.49
C TRP A 57 11.17 1.20 -13.91
N LEU A 58 11.03 1.01 -15.22
CA LEU A 58 9.98 0.14 -15.75
C LEU A 58 10.22 -1.33 -15.33
N GLU A 59 11.46 -1.81 -15.43
CA GLU A 59 11.79 -3.19 -15.04
C GLU A 59 11.62 -3.42 -13.54
N PHE A 60 11.96 -2.42 -12.71
CA PHE A 60 11.73 -2.50 -11.27
C PHE A 60 10.23 -2.74 -10.97
N TRP A 61 9.36 -1.93 -11.57
CA TRP A 61 7.92 -2.07 -11.32
C TRP A 61 7.35 -3.34 -11.94
N ARG A 62 7.84 -3.76 -13.11
CA ARG A 62 7.44 -5.04 -13.70
C ARG A 62 7.78 -6.20 -12.76
N THR A 63 8.93 -6.14 -12.13
CA THR A 63 9.36 -7.14 -11.16
C THR A 63 8.50 -7.07 -9.90
N LEU A 64 8.38 -5.88 -9.32
CA LEU A 64 7.67 -5.71 -8.05
C LEU A 64 6.18 -6.02 -8.16
N LEU A 65 5.56 -5.73 -9.32
CA LEU A 65 4.14 -5.99 -9.57
C LEU A 65 3.90 -7.35 -10.24
N CYS A 66 4.89 -8.24 -10.19
CA CYS A 66 4.75 -9.65 -10.62
C CYS A 66 4.44 -9.84 -12.10
N TYR A 67 4.86 -8.92 -12.96
CA TYR A 67 4.86 -9.14 -14.41
C TYR A 67 6.05 -9.97 -14.84
N ARG A 68 7.03 -10.16 -13.92
CA ARG A 68 8.16 -11.06 -14.10
C ARG A 68 8.03 -12.20 -13.09
N GLU A 69 8.34 -13.43 -13.52
CA GLU A 69 8.23 -14.59 -12.66
C GLU A 69 9.08 -14.47 -11.39
N GLU A 70 10.26 -13.86 -11.52
CA GLU A 70 11.15 -13.61 -10.38
C GLU A 70 10.46 -12.81 -9.30
N GLY A 71 9.63 -11.85 -9.70
CA GLY A 71 8.88 -11.01 -8.76
C GLY A 71 7.86 -11.78 -7.94
N VAL A 72 7.26 -12.83 -8.53
CA VAL A 72 6.30 -13.67 -7.80
C VAL A 72 6.99 -14.35 -6.62
N GLY A 73 8.20 -14.87 -6.83
CA GLY A 73 8.97 -15.51 -5.77
C GLY A 73 9.36 -14.55 -4.64
N LEU A 74 9.51 -13.27 -4.95
CA LEU A 74 9.89 -12.27 -3.96
C LEU A 74 8.78 -11.97 -2.95
N LEU A 75 7.52 -12.30 -3.25
CA LEU A 75 6.41 -12.06 -2.31
C LEU A 75 6.63 -12.78 -0.97
N ALA A 76 7.37 -13.88 -0.97
CA ALA A 76 7.67 -14.59 0.27
C ALA A 76 8.48 -13.75 1.27
N LEU A 77 9.14 -12.69 0.81
CA LEU A 77 9.91 -11.79 1.66
C LEU A 77 9.05 -10.78 2.42
N ASP A 78 7.80 -10.59 2.00
CA ASP A 78 6.90 -9.63 2.61
C ASP A 78 6.49 -10.08 4.01
N LYS A 79 6.37 -9.11 4.93
CA LYS A 79 6.00 -9.36 6.33
C LYS A 79 4.85 -8.46 6.74
N ALA A 80 3.99 -8.96 7.62
CA ALA A 80 2.94 -8.12 8.19
C ALA A 80 3.59 -7.04 9.08
N ILE A 81 3.08 -5.82 8.97
CA ILE A 81 3.50 -4.75 9.87
C ILE A 81 2.93 -5.05 11.26
N PRO A 82 3.76 -4.96 12.33
CA PRO A 82 3.31 -5.35 13.66
C PRO A 82 2.03 -4.63 14.10
N GLY A 83 1.10 -5.39 14.65
CA GLY A 83 -0.19 -4.89 15.12
C GLY A 83 -1.26 -4.74 14.07
N ALA A 84 -0.90 -4.74 12.79
CA ALA A 84 -1.87 -4.48 11.71
C ALA A 84 -2.97 -5.57 11.67
N ALA A 85 -2.57 -6.83 11.67
CA ALA A 85 -3.55 -7.92 11.62
C ALA A 85 -4.44 -7.94 12.87
N GLU A 86 -3.84 -7.69 14.04
CA GLU A 86 -4.60 -7.61 15.30
C GLU A 86 -5.71 -6.55 15.23
N VAL A 87 -5.36 -5.35 14.78
CA VAL A 87 -6.32 -4.25 14.68
C VAL A 87 -7.39 -4.55 13.63
N LEU A 88 -6.97 -5.01 12.44
CA LEU A 88 -7.93 -5.28 11.37
C LEU A 88 -8.90 -6.39 11.72
N ASN A 89 -8.44 -7.46 12.36
CA ASN A 89 -9.35 -8.53 12.77
C ASN A 89 -10.38 -8.03 13.80
N LYS A 90 -9.95 -7.16 14.72
CA LYS A 90 -10.88 -6.54 15.66
C LYS A 90 -11.90 -5.66 14.93
N TRP A 91 -11.45 -4.85 13.98
CA TRP A 91 -12.35 -3.99 13.23
C TRP A 91 -13.32 -4.77 12.33
N ALA A 92 -12.88 -5.91 11.80
CA ALA A 92 -13.69 -6.75 10.92
C ALA A 92 -14.93 -7.34 11.63
N GLU A 93 -14.91 -7.39 12.96
CA GLU A 93 -16.09 -7.81 13.73
C GLU A 93 -17.29 -6.88 13.49
N ALA A 94 -17.05 -5.65 13.28
CA ALA A 94 -18.11 -4.63 13.12
C ALA A 94 -18.14 -3.97 11.75
N UNK A 95 -16.99 -3.65 10.91
CA UNK A 95 -16.90 -2.98 9.77
C UNK A 95 -16.58 -3.90 8.73
N LYS A 96 -16.91 -3.58 7.68
CA LYS A 96 -16.41 -4.29 6.47
C LYS A 96 -15.01 -3.77 6.14
N ILE A 97 -14.05 -4.66 5.92
CA ILE A 97 -12.72 -4.22 5.48
C ILE A 97 -12.68 -4.19 3.95
N VAL A 98 -12.19 -3.09 3.38
CA VAL A 98 -12.00 -2.93 1.93
C VAL A 98 -10.54 -2.60 1.71
N TYR A 99 -9.82 -3.48 1.06
CA TYR A 99 -8.41 -3.25 0.74
C TYR A 99 -8.32 -2.44 -0.55
N ILE A 100 -7.45 -1.42 -0.54
CA ILE A 100 -7.20 -0.60 -1.73
C ILE A 100 -5.69 -0.58 -1.98
N THR A 101 -5.27 -0.75 -3.23
CA THR A 101 -3.84 -0.90 -3.49
C THR A 101 -3.45 -0.42 -4.88
N GLY A 102 -2.21 0.05 -5.00
CA GLY A 102 -1.59 0.31 -6.29
C GLY A 102 -1.19 -0.96 -7.04
N ARG A 103 -1.20 -2.11 -6.36
CA ARG A 103 -0.92 -3.38 -7.05
C ARG A 103 -1.90 -3.57 -8.20
N THR A 104 -1.42 -4.17 -9.26
CA THR A 104 -2.22 -4.32 -10.49
C THR A 104 -3.00 -5.63 -10.50
N GLU A 105 -4.07 -5.68 -11.29
CA GLU A 105 -5.05 -6.78 -11.30
C GLU A 105 -4.44 -8.18 -11.50
N ASN A 106 -3.32 -8.26 -12.22
CA ASN A 106 -2.60 -9.54 -12.38
C ASN A 106 -2.17 -10.15 -11.04
N MET A 107 -2.08 -9.34 -10.00
CA MET A 107 -1.67 -9.81 -8.67
C MET A 107 -2.85 -10.18 -7.75
N ARG A 108 -4.09 -10.19 -8.25
CA ARG A 108 -5.26 -10.36 -7.37
C ARG A 108 -5.19 -11.63 -6.52
N GLN A 109 -4.97 -12.78 -7.16
CA GLN A 109 -4.92 -14.04 -6.43
C GLN A 109 -3.68 -14.14 -5.51
N LEU A 110 -2.55 -13.60 -5.99
CA LEU A 110 -1.33 -13.56 -5.18
C LEU A 110 -1.52 -12.68 -3.94
N THR A 111 -2.19 -11.54 -4.11
CA THR A 111 -2.46 -10.62 -3.00
C THR A 111 -3.41 -11.25 -1.97
N LEU A 112 -4.46 -11.90 -2.45
CA LEU A 112 -5.41 -12.57 -1.55
C LEU A 112 -4.69 -13.64 -0.70
N ARG A 113 -3.90 -14.52 -1.35
CA ARG A 113 -3.14 -15.54 -0.64
C ARG A 113 -2.14 -14.93 0.35
N GLU A 114 -1.55 -13.82 -0.01
CA GLU A 114 -0.60 -13.14 0.88
C GLU A 114 -1.31 -12.57 2.12
N LEU A 115 -2.45 -11.91 1.94
CA LEU A 115 -3.23 -11.39 3.05
C LEU A 115 -3.63 -12.54 4.00
N GLU A 116 -4.08 -13.66 3.45
CA GLU A 116 -4.42 -14.85 4.24
C GLU A 116 -3.21 -15.37 5.00
N ARG A 117 -2.09 -15.54 4.32
CA ARG A 117 -0.84 -16.02 4.93
C ARG A 117 -0.39 -15.13 6.09
N LEU A 118 -0.60 -13.83 5.95
CA LEU A 118 -0.16 -12.85 6.95
C LEU A 118 -1.21 -12.60 8.06
N GLY A 119 -2.35 -13.30 8.01
CA GLY A 119 -3.35 -13.28 9.07
C GLY A 119 -4.36 -12.14 9.00
N PHE A 120 -4.48 -11.50 7.85
CA PHE A 120 -5.46 -10.45 7.66
C PHE A 120 -6.84 -11.03 7.33
N PRO A 121 -7.94 -10.34 7.70
CA PRO A 121 -9.28 -10.84 7.37
C PRO A 121 -9.52 -10.85 5.85
N THR A 122 -10.00 -11.97 5.30
CA THR A 122 -10.22 -12.14 3.86
C THR A 122 -11.56 -12.81 3.53
N GLY A 123 -12.54 -12.72 4.39
CA GLY A 123 -13.85 -13.37 4.18
C GLY A 123 -14.66 -12.75 3.05
N ASP A 124 -15.48 -11.78 3.39
CA ASP A 124 -16.32 -11.06 2.43
C ASP A 124 -15.64 -9.79 1.92
N ASP A 125 -14.33 -9.74 1.99
CA ASP A 125 -13.61 -8.50 1.76
C ASP A 125 -13.41 -8.21 0.29
N GLU A 126 -13.34 -6.94 0.00
CA GLU A 126 -13.15 -6.43 -1.33
C GLU A 126 -11.71 -5.95 -1.48
N ILE A 127 -11.05 -6.35 -2.57
CA ILE A 127 -9.72 -5.85 -2.90
C ILE A 127 -9.85 -5.02 -4.17
N LEU A 128 -9.58 -3.73 -4.06
CA LEU A 128 -9.66 -2.78 -5.16
C LEU A 128 -8.25 -2.49 -5.66
N MET A 129 -7.98 -2.84 -6.90
CA MET A 129 -6.64 -2.86 -7.48
C MET A 129 -6.53 -1.95 -8.69
N SER A 130 -5.32 -1.49 -8.96
CA SER A 130 -5.04 -0.72 -10.18
C SER A 130 -5.31 -1.60 -11.41
N PRO A 131 -6.03 -1.10 -12.42
CA PRO A 131 -6.40 -1.93 -13.57
C PRO A 131 -5.20 -2.42 -14.39
N SER A 132 -4.14 -1.62 -14.49
CA SER A 132 -3.02 -1.91 -15.36
C SER A 132 -1.72 -1.26 -14.87
N LEU A 133 -0.61 -1.75 -15.39
CA LEU A 133 0.70 -1.14 -15.14
C LEU A 133 0.73 0.31 -15.63
N GLU A 134 0.14 0.58 -16.78
CA GLU A 134 0.08 1.94 -17.32
C GLU A 134 -0.65 2.89 -16.37
N ASP A 135 -1.81 2.48 -15.86
CA ASP A 135 -2.57 3.27 -14.89
C ASP A 135 -1.78 3.49 -13.59
N PHE A 136 -1.12 2.44 -13.11
CA PHE A 136 -0.29 2.55 -11.91
C PHE A 136 0.84 3.55 -12.08
N LEU A 137 1.53 3.52 -13.23
CA LEU A 137 2.70 4.38 -13.47
C LEU A 137 2.30 5.83 -13.80
N ASN A 138 1.21 6.03 -14.53
CA ASN A 138 0.91 7.33 -15.11
C ASN A 138 -0.26 8.08 -14.44
N ASN A 139 -1.21 7.36 -13.83
CA ASN A 139 -2.44 7.97 -13.31
C ASN A 139 -2.79 7.51 -11.89
N PRO A 140 -1.81 7.38 -10.96
CA PRO A 140 -2.10 6.77 -9.66
C PRO A 140 -3.14 7.53 -8.82
N MET A 141 -3.14 8.87 -8.90
CA MET A 141 -4.10 9.68 -8.14
C MET A 141 -5.53 9.47 -8.65
N ASP A 142 -5.71 9.47 -9.97
CA ASP A 142 -7.02 9.25 -10.57
C ASP A 142 -7.53 7.83 -10.31
N VAL A 143 -6.65 6.85 -10.40
CA VAL A 143 -6.99 5.45 -10.09
C VAL A 143 -7.46 5.35 -8.64
N ARG A 144 -6.72 5.92 -7.69
CA ARG A 144 -7.08 5.88 -6.27
C ARG A 144 -8.48 6.48 -6.06
N ARG A 145 -8.75 7.63 -6.70
CA ARG A 145 -10.05 8.30 -6.60
C ARG A 145 -11.18 7.40 -7.14
N ARG A 146 -10.97 6.80 -8.32
CA ARG A 146 -11.99 5.92 -8.93
C ARG A 146 -12.27 4.69 -8.07
N LEU A 147 -11.22 4.09 -7.51
CA LEU A 147 -11.39 2.92 -6.63
C LEU A 147 -12.17 3.26 -5.36
N LEU A 148 -11.92 4.45 -4.79
CA LEU A 148 -12.68 4.91 -3.62
C LEU A 148 -14.14 5.17 -3.93
N LEU A 149 -14.43 5.74 -5.09
CA LEU A 149 -15.82 5.94 -5.52
C LEU A 149 -16.54 4.60 -5.65
N LYS A 150 -15.85 3.60 -6.19
CA LYS A 150 -16.40 2.24 -6.29
C LYS A 150 -16.67 1.65 -4.89
N ALA A 151 -15.73 1.81 -3.96
CA ALA A 151 -15.94 1.35 -2.58
C ALA A 151 -17.19 2.00 -1.96
N ALA A 152 -17.38 3.29 -2.23
CA ALA A 152 -18.50 4.05 -1.68
C ALA A 152 -19.85 3.64 -2.25
N GLU A 153 -19.90 2.99 -3.42
CA GLU A 153 -21.15 2.47 -3.97
C GLU A 153 -21.73 1.35 -3.11
N GLY A 154 -20.87 0.58 -2.47
CA GLY A 154 -21.28 -0.60 -1.68
C GLY A 154 -21.57 -0.32 -0.21
N SER A 155 -20.96 0.75 0.36
CA SER A 155 -21.12 1.04 1.77
C SER A 155 -20.54 2.43 2.08
N ARG A 156 -20.98 3.03 3.20
CA ARG A 156 -20.41 4.30 3.64
C ARG A 156 -18.98 4.03 4.14
N ILE A 157 -18.01 4.76 3.62
CA ILE A 157 -16.64 4.66 4.09
C ILE A 157 -16.52 5.48 5.37
N ALA A 158 -16.39 4.81 6.50
CA ALA A 158 -16.28 5.47 7.82
C ALA A 158 -14.83 5.84 8.16
N ARG A 159 -13.88 5.11 7.59
CA ARG A 159 -12.46 5.28 7.96
C ARG A 159 -11.56 4.89 6.78
N VAL A 160 -10.41 5.56 6.68
CA VAL A 160 -9.34 5.14 5.78
C VAL A 160 -8.00 5.16 6.52
N VAL A 161 -7.16 4.16 6.23
CA VAL A 161 -5.79 4.11 6.76
C VAL A 161 -4.83 3.95 5.58
N ASP A 162 -3.80 4.80 5.52
CA ASP A 162 -2.84 4.79 4.42
C ASP A 162 -1.51 5.36 4.92
N ASP A 163 -0.40 4.94 4.33
CA ASP A 163 0.92 5.51 4.66
C ASP A 163 1.32 6.64 3.71
N TYR A 164 0.66 6.77 2.54
CA TYR A 164 1.11 7.71 1.50
C TYR A 164 0.42 9.07 1.64
N PRO A 165 1.17 10.11 2.04
CA PRO A 165 0.55 11.41 2.37
C PRO A 165 -0.31 12.05 1.27
N LYS A 166 0.11 11.90 0.01
CA LYS A 166 -0.56 12.61 -1.09
C LYS A 166 -2.00 12.15 -1.31
N TYR A 167 -2.35 10.92 -0.92
CA TYR A 167 -3.71 10.42 -1.11
C TYR A 167 -4.72 11.08 -0.16
N PHE A 168 -4.26 11.67 0.95
CA PHE A 168 -5.19 12.25 1.93
C PHE A 168 -5.98 13.44 1.41
N GLN A 169 -5.50 14.12 0.38
CA GLN A 169 -6.29 15.15 -0.30
C GLN A 169 -7.54 14.54 -0.94
N ILE A 170 -7.40 13.34 -1.52
CA ILE A 170 -8.53 12.62 -2.13
C ILE A 170 -9.53 12.23 -1.03
N TYR A 171 -9.03 11.62 0.04
CA TYR A 171 -9.87 11.15 1.15
C TYR A 171 -10.65 12.29 1.80
N SER A 172 -9.99 13.43 1.98
CA SER A 172 -10.61 14.64 2.54
C SER A 172 -11.71 15.18 1.61
N LYS A 173 -11.42 15.28 0.32
CA LYS A 173 -12.40 15.77 -0.66
C LYS A 173 -13.62 14.88 -0.78
N LEU A 174 -13.46 13.58 -0.55
CA LEU A 174 -14.58 12.63 -0.55
C LEU A 174 -15.34 12.62 0.78
N GLY A 175 -14.90 13.40 1.74
CA GLY A 175 -15.60 13.54 3.02
C GLY A 175 -15.50 12.34 3.95
N ILE A 176 -14.46 11.51 3.80
CA ILE A 176 -14.28 10.37 4.69
C ILE A 176 -14.00 10.91 6.10
N PRO A 177 -14.81 10.56 7.10
CA PRO A 177 -14.72 11.25 8.38
C PRO A 177 -13.46 10.94 9.20
N ASP A 178 -12.95 9.72 9.18
CA ASP A 178 -11.76 9.35 9.95
C ASP A 178 -10.64 8.97 8.97
N ARG A 179 -9.59 9.79 8.91
CA ARG A 179 -8.52 9.67 7.93
C ARG A 179 -7.19 9.55 8.66
N ILE A 180 -6.67 8.33 8.74
CA ILE A 180 -5.52 7.98 9.57
C ILE A 180 -4.27 7.82 8.71
N GLY A 181 -3.28 8.67 8.93
CA GLY A 181 -1.97 8.53 8.31
C GLY A 181 -1.09 7.63 9.17
N LEU A 182 -0.57 6.55 8.58
CA LEU A 182 0.38 5.67 9.28
C LEU A 182 1.81 6.08 8.90
N MET A 183 2.45 6.79 9.80
CA MET A 183 3.81 7.32 9.59
C MET A 183 4.83 6.46 10.34
N ARG A 184 5.09 5.26 9.83
CA ARG A 184 5.97 4.33 10.53
C ARG A 184 7.43 4.41 10.09
N SER A 185 7.73 5.08 9.00
CA SER A 185 9.11 5.20 8.49
C SER A 185 9.55 6.67 8.46
N ARG A 186 10.84 6.87 8.19
CA ARG A 186 11.41 8.22 8.05
C ARG A 186 11.23 8.81 6.65
N ARG A 187 10.49 8.10 5.80
CA ARG A 187 10.23 8.51 4.42
C ARG A 187 9.46 9.83 4.35
N TYR A 188 8.60 10.04 5.32
CA TYR A 188 7.74 11.24 5.43
C TYR A 188 7.79 11.80 6.84
N LYS A 189 7.42 13.07 6.98
CA LYS A 189 7.28 13.73 8.29
C LYS A 189 5.83 14.09 8.54
N GLU A 190 5.47 14.34 9.77
CA GLU A 190 4.07 14.59 10.15
C GLU A 190 3.43 15.72 9.34
N SER A 191 4.19 16.78 9.02
CA SER A 191 3.70 17.91 8.24
C SER A 191 3.35 17.54 6.79
N ASP A 192 3.79 16.38 6.30
CA ASP A 192 3.41 15.92 4.96
C ASP A 192 1.97 15.39 4.91
N TYR A 193 1.40 15.04 6.07
CA TYR A 193 0.09 14.37 6.17
C TYR A 193 -1.08 15.35 6.27
N ASP A 194 -1.10 16.33 5.37
CA ASP A 194 -2.21 17.26 5.27
C ASP A 194 -3.47 16.51 4.79
N GLY A 195 -4.61 16.82 5.39
CA GLY A 195 -5.87 16.14 5.06
C GLY A 195 -6.22 14.96 5.97
N THR A 196 -5.30 14.56 6.87
CA THR A 196 -5.59 13.51 7.86
C THR A 196 -6.41 14.10 9.02
N THR A 197 -7.12 13.22 9.73
CA THR A 197 -7.73 13.56 11.02
C THR A 197 -6.77 13.23 12.15
N ARG A 198 -5.88 12.28 11.92
CA ARG A 198 -4.80 11.96 12.88
C ARG A 198 -3.68 11.21 12.18
N VAL A 199 -2.49 11.25 12.77
CA VAL A 199 -1.32 10.52 12.32
C VAL A 199 -0.89 9.60 13.47
N VAL A 200 -0.62 8.34 13.15
CA VAL A 200 -0.11 7.37 14.13
C VAL A 200 1.20 6.79 13.62
N LYS A 201 2.04 6.33 14.53
CA LYS A 201 3.35 5.73 14.17
C LYS A 201 3.29 4.21 14.13
N GLU A 202 2.31 3.63 14.82
CA GLU A 202 2.16 2.17 14.83
C GLU A 202 0.68 1.78 14.99
N TRP A 203 0.36 0.61 14.46
CA TRP A 203 -1.01 0.11 14.45
C TRP A 203 -1.66 -0.01 15.83
N ARG A 204 -0.85 -0.40 16.84
CA ARG A 204 -1.42 -0.61 18.19
C ARG A 204 -1.97 0.65 18.84
N GLU A 205 -1.58 1.84 18.35
CA GLU A 205 -2.20 3.09 18.79
C GLU A 205 -3.71 3.13 18.48
N LEU A 206 -4.16 2.26 17.57
CA LEU A 206 -5.56 2.22 17.11
C LEU A 206 -6.41 1.17 17.84
N LEU A 207 -5.85 0.48 18.84
CA LEU A 207 -6.57 -0.53 19.61
C LEU A 207 -7.50 0.04 20.68
N GLY A 208 -7.32 1.31 21.06
CA GLY A 208 -8.07 1.99 22.12
C GLY A 208 -9.55 2.19 21.85
#